data_5f4370d49fe1b399240fdffc10b2d907
#
_entry.id   5f4370d49fe1b399240fdffc10b2d907
#
_cell.length_a   1.000
_cell.length_b   1.000
_cell.length_c   1.000
_cell.angle_alpha   90.00
_cell.angle_beta   90.00
_cell.angle_gamma   90.00
#
_symmetry.space_group_name_H-M   'P 1'
#
loop_
_entity.id
_entity.type
_entity.pdbx_description
1 polymer ?
#
loop_
_entity_poly.entity_id
_entity_poly.type
_entity_poly.pdbx_seq_one_letter_code
_entity_poly.pdbx_strand_id
1 'polypeptide(L)'
;MIIGEKMIFAVEFYASLDTTPPFGQICYWVDGKAYGDIELISTLGLLLGGFNAEKQNTKLFLKKDIKQEKLDKKDFEDISLQIFDKKSVSGSYEYYGYPLTVEAAESFDTCHVFLLQDIQQNAWIVAVDFEEQRYCCINVNVDDIQSVFCNLSNKIYNLLERHCK
;
A
#
# COMPACT_ATOMS: atom_id res chain seq x y z
N MET A 1 15.85 5.30 -3.24
CA MET A 1 15.32 6.66 -2.94
C MET A 1 14.08 6.55 -2.07
N ILE A 2 13.75 7.62 -1.35
CA ILE A 2 12.56 7.65 -0.50
C ILE A 2 11.65 8.78 -1.01
N ILE A 3 10.35 8.51 -1.08
CA ILE A 3 9.30 9.45 -1.49
C ILE A 3 8.24 9.45 -0.39
N GLY A 4 8.00 10.60 0.21
CA GLY A 4 7.13 10.76 1.37
C GLY A 4 7.91 10.88 2.67
N GLU A 5 7.20 10.76 3.79
CA GLU A 5 7.71 10.95 5.14
C GLU A 5 7.63 9.62 5.92
N LYS A 6 8.79 9.04 6.28
CA LYS A 6 8.84 7.70 6.92
C LYS A 6 8.02 7.60 8.21
N MET A 7 7.91 8.67 8.98
CA MET A 7 7.14 8.70 10.23
C MET A 7 5.62 8.77 10.01
N ILE A 8 5.19 9.02 8.77
CA ILE A 8 3.78 9.00 8.37
C ILE A 8 3.63 7.89 7.31
N PHE A 9 3.86 8.24 6.05
CA PHE A 9 3.86 7.29 4.94
C PHE A 9 4.94 7.65 3.93
N ALA A 10 5.75 6.68 3.55
CA ALA A 10 6.72 6.83 2.47
C ALA A 10 6.89 5.54 1.69
N VAL A 11 7.36 5.68 0.46
CA VAL A 11 7.80 4.57 -0.37
C VAL A 11 9.31 4.64 -0.51
N GLU A 12 10.00 3.58 -0.12
CA GLU A 12 11.41 3.37 -0.43
C GLU A 12 11.50 2.52 -1.69
N PHE A 13 12.26 3.02 -2.66
CA PHE A 13 12.31 2.45 -3.99
C PHE A 13 13.73 2.52 -4.55
N TYR A 14 14.18 1.40 -5.15
CA TYR A 14 15.40 1.28 -5.92
C TYR A 14 15.09 0.75 -7.30
N ALA A 15 15.86 1.13 -8.31
CA ALA A 15 15.74 0.64 -9.67
C ALA A 15 17.11 0.29 -10.25
N SER A 16 17.17 -0.83 -10.96
CA SER A 16 18.28 -1.22 -11.82
C SER A 16 17.82 -1.22 -13.26
N LEU A 17 18.54 -0.48 -14.10
CA LEU A 17 18.31 -0.39 -15.54
C LEU A 17 19.28 -1.24 -16.37
N ASP A 18 20.20 -1.94 -15.70
CA ASP A 18 21.26 -2.73 -16.34
C ASP A 18 20.77 -4.09 -16.85
N THR A 19 19.49 -4.37 -16.67
CA THR A 19 18.84 -5.62 -17.04
C THR A 19 17.68 -5.40 -18.02
N THR A 20 17.31 -6.44 -18.76
CA THR A 20 16.15 -6.42 -19.66
C THR A 20 15.23 -7.60 -19.29
N PRO A 21 14.03 -7.37 -18.73
CA PRO A 21 13.44 -6.07 -18.38
C PRO A 21 14.12 -5.39 -17.18
N PRO A 22 13.97 -4.07 -17.02
CA PRO A 22 14.48 -3.36 -15.86
C PRO A 22 13.70 -3.72 -14.60
N PHE A 23 14.41 -3.80 -13.46
CA PHE A 23 13.84 -4.19 -12.16
C PHE A 23 13.79 -3.04 -11.16
N GLY A 24 12.89 -3.18 -10.19
CA GLY A 24 12.81 -2.34 -9.01
C GLY A 24 12.64 -3.14 -7.74
N GLN A 25 13.03 -2.54 -6.64
CA GLN A 25 12.84 -3.01 -5.27
C GLN A 25 12.01 -1.97 -4.54
N ILE A 26 11.04 -2.40 -3.74
CA ILE A 26 10.09 -1.50 -3.11
C ILE A 26 9.69 -2.00 -1.73
N CYS A 27 9.60 -1.07 -0.76
CA CYS A 27 8.87 -1.27 0.48
C CYS A 27 8.17 0.01 0.91
N TYR A 28 7.20 -0.11 1.79
CA TYR A 28 6.50 1.02 2.38
C TYR A 28 6.99 1.28 3.81
N TRP A 29 6.99 2.53 4.19
CA TRP A 29 7.21 2.97 5.56
C TRP A 29 5.92 3.54 6.10
N VAL A 30 5.47 3.02 7.24
CA VAL A 30 4.28 3.48 7.96
C VAL A 30 4.66 3.62 9.42
N ASP A 31 4.46 4.81 10.00
CA ASP A 31 4.81 5.10 11.40
C ASP A 31 6.26 4.70 11.74
N GLY A 32 7.22 5.01 10.85
CA GLY A 32 8.62 4.73 11.03
C GLY A 32 9.05 3.26 10.88
N LYS A 33 8.13 2.38 10.46
CA LYS A 33 8.38 0.93 10.27
C LYS A 33 8.25 0.56 8.81
N ALA A 34 9.15 -0.33 8.34
CA ALA A 34 9.09 -0.87 6.99
C ALA A 34 8.05 -2.00 6.90
N TYR A 35 7.30 -2.02 5.80
CA TYR A 35 6.38 -3.05 5.39
C TYR A 35 6.71 -3.48 3.96
N GLY A 36 6.95 -4.77 3.77
CA GLY A 36 7.47 -5.34 2.53
C GLY A 36 8.97 -5.59 2.59
N ASP A 37 9.39 -6.62 1.84
CA ASP A 37 10.80 -7.02 1.75
C ASP A 37 11.48 -6.24 0.61
N ILE A 38 12.37 -5.32 0.97
CA ILE A 38 13.12 -4.50 0.02
C ILE A 38 14.17 -5.29 -0.77
N GLU A 39 14.53 -6.48 -0.32
CA GLU A 39 15.48 -7.35 -1.03
C GLU A 39 14.84 -8.06 -2.23
N LEU A 40 13.51 -8.18 -2.26
CA LEU A 40 12.78 -8.79 -3.36
C LEU A 40 12.62 -7.84 -4.54
N ILE A 41 12.73 -8.39 -5.74
CA ILE A 41 12.75 -7.62 -6.99
C ILE A 41 11.47 -7.83 -7.78
N SER A 42 10.99 -6.76 -8.42
CA SER A 42 9.86 -6.80 -9.36
C SER A 42 10.20 -6.03 -10.63
N THR A 43 9.60 -6.35 -11.76
CA THR A 43 9.82 -5.55 -12.97
C THR A 43 9.21 -4.15 -12.82
N LEU A 44 9.91 -3.13 -13.32
CA LEU A 44 9.39 -1.75 -13.24
C LEU A 44 8.05 -1.58 -13.95
N GLY A 45 7.82 -2.31 -15.03
CA GLY A 45 6.54 -2.29 -15.76
C GLY A 45 5.39 -2.82 -14.92
N LEU A 46 5.62 -3.89 -14.15
CA LEU A 46 4.65 -4.48 -13.24
C LEU A 46 4.31 -3.51 -12.10
N LEU A 47 5.33 -2.90 -11.47
CA LEU A 47 5.13 -1.91 -10.41
C LEU A 47 4.32 -0.71 -10.93
N LEU A 48 4.68 -0.16 -12.11
CA LEU A 48 3.93 0.94 -12.72
C LEU A 48 2.48 0.55 -13.04
N GLY A 49 2.27 -0.66 -13.55
CA GLY A 49 0.94 -1.21 -13.84
C GLY A 49 0.09 -1.30 -12.58
N GLY A 50 0.63 -1.83 -11.48
CA GLY A 50 -0.03 -1.91 -10.19
C GLY A 50 -0.45 -0.53 -9.67
N PHE A 51 0.45 0.42 -9.60
CA PHE A 51 0.13 1.78 -9.14
C PHE A 51 -0.91 2.50 -9.99
N ASN A 52 -1.01 2.21 -11.28
CA ASN A 52 -2.03 2.78 -12.16
C ASN A 52 -3.37 2.06 -12.04
N ALA A 53 -3.36 0.74 -11.81
CA ALA A 53 -4.58 -0.05 -11.63
C ALA A 53 -5.30 0.33 -10.32
N GLU A 54 -4.57 0.62 -9.26
CA GLU A 54 -5.11 1.04 -7.97
C GLU A 54 -5.90 2.35 -8.05
N LYS A 55 -5.55 3.25 -8.99
CA LYS A 55 -6.35 4.46 -9.25
C LYS A 55 -7.76 4.15 -9.80
N GLN A 56 -7.97 2.95 -10.34
CA GLN A 56 -9.22 2.56 -11.00
C GLN A 56 -10.08 1.62 -10.14
N ASN A 57 -9.54 1.03 -9.06
CA ASN A 57 -10.18 -0.07 -8.37
C ASN A 57 -10.96 0.31 -7.13
N THR A 58 -12.16 -0.09 -7.23
CA THR A 58 -13.15 -0.68 -6.30
C THR A 58 -13.09 -0.14 -4.88
N LYS A 59 -14.00 0.78 -4.61
CA LYS A 59 -14.49 1.11 -3.26
C LYS A 59 -14.99 -0.18 -2.59
N LEU A 60 -14.23 -0.75 -1.71
CA LEU A 60 -14.67 -1.83 -0.84
C LEU A 60 -15.40 -1.22 0.36
N PHE A 61 -16.61 -1.67 0.59
CA PHE A 61 -17.42 -1.21 1.70
C PHE A 61 -17.11 -2.05 2.93
N LEU A 62 -16.50 -1.42 3.93
CA LEU A 62 -16.38 -1.96 5.27
C LEU A 62 -17.31 -1.13 6.18
N LYS A 63 -18.09 -1.80 7.03
CA LYS A 63 -19.07 -1.12 7.86
C LYS A 63 -18.72 -1.20 9.35
N LYS A 64 -17.86 -0.34 9.89
CA LYS A 64 -17.66 -0.17 11.34
C LYS A 64 -17.07 1.21 11.65
N ASP A 65 -17.53 1.84 12.73
CA ASP A 65 -16.85 3.00 13.32
C ASP A 65 -15.49 2.57 13.89
N ILE A 66 -14.41 2.74 13.12
CA ILE A 66 -13.05 2.57 13.63
C ILE A 66 -12.74 3.79 14.51
N LYS A 67 -12.81 3.58 15.79
CA LYS A 67 -12.12 4.46 16.72
C LYS A 67 -10.69 3.93 16.80
N GLN A 68 -9.75 4.68 16.26
CA GLN A 68 -8.32 4.35 16.12
C GLN A 68 -7.72 3.69 17.39
N GLU A 69 -8.20 4.06 18.56
CA GLU A 69 -7.73 3.57 19.85
C GLU A 69 -8.17 2.14 20.22
N LYS A 70 -8.97 1.47 19.37
CA LYS A 70 -9.64 0.21 19.73
C LYS A 70 -9.54 -0.92 18.72
N LEU A 71 -8.73 -0.77 17.67
CA LEU A 71 -8.46 -1.88 16.75
C LEU A 71 -7.55 -2.91 17.42
N ASP A 72 -8.05 -4.10 17.62
CA ASP A 72 -7.26 -5.23 18.10
C ASP A 72 -6.72 -6.05 16.91
N LYS A 73 -5.92 -7.07 17.23
CA LYS A 73 -5.33 -7.96 16.21
C LYS A 73 -6.39 -8.57 15.29
N LYS A 74 -7.53 -8.95 15.85
CA LYS A 74 -8.61 -9.58 15.09
C LYS A 74 -9.28 -8.61 14.13
N ASP A 75 -9.46 -7.35 14.53
CA ASP A 75 -9.99 -6.31 13.64
C ASP A 75 -9.10 -6.10 12.40
N PHE A 76 -7.76 -6.10 12.58
CA PHE A 76 -6.81 -6.00 11.46
C PHE A 76 -6.83 -7.23 10.56
N GLU A 77 -6.87 -8.42 11.13
CA GLU A 77 -6.98 -9.68 10.38
C GLU A 77 -8.28 -9.72 9.59
N ASP A 78 -9.41 -9.35 10.19
CA ASP A 78 -10.72 -9.31 9.54
C ASP A 78 -10.75 -8.28 8.39
N ILE A 79 -10.18 -7.09 8.58
CA ILE A 79 -10.05 -6.07 7.53
C ILE A 79 -9.20 -6.60 6.37
N SER A 80 -8.06 -7.20 6.68
CA SER A 80 -7.14 -7.79 5.72
C SER A 80 -7.83 -8.86 4.86
N LEU A 81 -8.50 -9.81 5.50
CA LEU A 81 -9.22 -10.89 4.84
C LEU A 81 -10.37 -10.37 3.96
N GLN A 82 -11.09 -9.34 4.40
CA GLN A 82 -12.17 -8.75 3.61
C GLN A 82 -11.66 -8.07 2.34
N ILE A 83 -10.54 -7.36 2.44
CA ILE A 83 -9.99 -6.61 1.30
C ILE A 83 -9.36 -7.55 0.28
N PHE A 84 -8.56 -8.54 0.71
CA PHE A 84 -7.84 -9.42 -0.21
C PHE A 84 -8.65 -10.63 -0.67
N ASP A 85 -9.36 -11.30 0.21
CA ASP A 85 -10.10 -12.52 -0.14
C ASP A 85 -11.49 -12.26 -0.71
N LYS A 86 -11.96 -11.00 -0.72
CA LYS A 86 -13.34 -10.61 -1.13
C LYS A 86 -14.43 -11.42 -0.41
N LYS A 87 -14.11 -11.98 0.76
CA LYS A 87 -15.06 -12.74 1.57
C LYS A 87 -15.91 -11.78 2.39
N SER A 88 -17.24 -11.94 2.31
CA SER A 88 -18.15 -11.22 3.19
C SER A 88 -18.00 -11.72 4.62
N VAL A 89 -17.39 -10.93 5.47
CA VAL A 89 -17.39 -11.18 6.91
C VAL A 89 -18.72 -10.67 7.47
N SER A 90 -19.34 -11.47 8.34
CA SER A 90 -20.60 -11.13 9.00
C SER A 90 -20.41 -10.02 10.03
N GLY A 91 -20.52 -8.77 9.59
CA GLY A 91 -20.41 -7.58 10.42
C GLY A 91 -20.78 -6.34 9.64
N SER A 92 -21.27 -5.29 10.31
CA SER A 92 -21.69 -4.08 9.65
C SER A 92 -20.61 -2.99 9.75
N TYR A 93 -19.75 -2.89 8.76
CA TYR A 93 -18.68 -1.90 8.68
C TYR A 93 -18.88 -0.94 7.51
N GLU A 94 -18.78 0.37 7.68
CA GLU A 94 -18.85 1.36 6.59
C GLU A 94 -17.53 2.10 6.43
N TYR A 95 -16.58 1.48 5.73
CA TYR A 95 -15.34 2.10 5.29
C TYR A 95 -15.17 1.91 3.80
N TYR A 96 -14.52 2.90 3.20
CA TYR A 96 -14.00 2.79 1.85
C TYR A 96 -12.52 2.50 1.98
N GLY A 97 -12.07 1.38 1.46
CA GLY A 97 -10.67 1.03 1.52
C GLY A 97 -10.15 0.46 0.21
N TYR A 98 -8.91 0.71 -0.07
CA TYR A 98 -8.22 0.07 -1.18
C TYR A 98 -6.80 -0.31 -0.75
N PRO A 99 -6.29 -1.45 -1.26
CA PRO A 99 -4.93 -1.86 -0.99
C PRO A 99 -3.96 -0.84 -1.60
N LEU A 100 -2.90 -0.53 -0.88
CA LEU A 100 -1.76 0.24 -1.39
C LEU A 100 -0.64 -0.67 -1.88
N THR A 101 -0.62 -1.93 -1.44
CA THR A 101 0.35 -2.94 -1.85
C THR A 101 0.04 -3.46 -3.26
N VAL A 102 1.05 -3.53 -4.10
CA VAL A 102 0.93 -4.07 -5.46
C VAL A 102 0.86 -5.59 -5.38
N GLU A 103 -0.31 -6.19 -5.64
CA GLU A 103 -0.54 -7.64 -5.54
C GLU A 103 0.49 -8.51 -6.28
N ALA A 104 1.05 -8.00 -7.37
CA ALA A 104 2.01 -8.75 -8.17
C ALA A 104 3.48 -8.50 -7.77
N ALA A 105 3.73 -7.72 -6.71
CA ALA A 105 5.07 -7.50 -6.20
C ALA A 105 5.34 -8.43 -5.02
N GLU A 106 6.25 -9.39 -5.20
CA GLU A 106 6.65 -10.37 -4.16
C GLU A 106 7.08 -9.70 -2.84
N SER A 107 7.56 -8.45 -2.92
CA SER A 107 7.92 -7.64 -1.74
C SER A 107 6.80 -7.54 -0.69
N PHE A 108 5.55 -7.76 -1.08
CA PHE A 108 4.39 -7.61 -0.20
C PHE A 108 3.68 -8.92 0.13
N ASP A 109 4.30 -10.09 -0.14
CA ASP A 109 3.67 -11.39 0.10
C ASP A 109 3.33 -11.63 1.58
N THR A 110 4.12 -11.04 2.49
CA THR A 110 3.94 -11.20 3.94
C THR A 110 3.27 -10.02 4.61
N CYS A 111 2.99 -8.95 3.88
CA CYS A 111 2.41 -7.75 4.47
C CYS A 111 1.35 -7.10 3.59
N HIS A 112 0.41 -6.42 4.22
CA HIS A 112 -0.62 -5.68 3.53
C HIS A 112 -0.68 -4.24 4.07
N VAL A 113 -0.83 -3.28 3.17
CA VAL A 113 -1.02 -1.87 3.52
C VAL A 113 -2.24 -1.34 2.79
N PHE A 114 -3.16 -0.75 3.52
CA PHE A 114 -4.43 -0.21 3.00
C PHE A 114 -4.57 1.26 3.32
N LEU A 115 -5.25 1.97 2.46
CA LEU A 115 -5.86 3.25 2.79
C LEU A 115 -7.34 3.03 3.04
N LEU A 116 -7.81 3.39 4.22
CA LEU A 116 -9.22 3.34 4.62
C LEU A 116 -9.76 4.76 4.76
N GLN A 117 -11.01 4.97 4.36
CA GLN A 117 -11.75 6.21 4.59
C GLN A 117 -13.09 5.91 5.23
N ASP A 118 -13.50 6.74 6.19
CA ASP A 118 -14.85 6.72 6.72
C ASP A 118 -15.80 7.59 5.87
N ILE A 119 -17.08 7.55 6.24
CA ILE A 119 -18.11 8.37 5.57
C ILE A 119 -17.92 9.89 5.78
N GLN A 120 -17.11 10.30 6.76
CA GLN A 120 -16.77 11.70 7.05
C GLN A 120 -15.48 12.13 6.34
N GLN A 121 -14.91 11.25 5.50
CA GLN A 121 -13.65 11.44 4.77
C GLN A 121 -12.39 11.49 5.65
N ASN A 122 -12.48 11.07 6.91
CA ASN A 122 -11.27 10.80 7.66
C ASN A 122 -10.58 9.59 7.05
N ALA A 123 -9.24 9.63 6.97
CA ALA A 123 -8.48 8.58 6.34
C ALA A 123 -7.42 8.01 7.29
N TRP A 124 -7.18 6.71 7.15
CA TRP A 124 -6.16 5.98 7.89
C TRP A 124 -5.38 5.08 6.97
N ILE A 125 -4.08 4.98 7.21
CA ILE A 125 -3.30 3.85 6.71
C ILE A 125 -3.35 2.75 7.77
N VAL A 126 -3.72 1.56 7.31
CA VAL A 126 -3.66 0.32 8.08
C VAL A 126 -2.60 -0.56 7.43
N ALA A 127 -1.60 -0.94 8.21
CA ALA A 127 -0.52 -1.81 7.77
C ALA A 127 -0.47 -3.06 8.66
N VAL A 128 -0.37 -4.21 8.01
CA VAL A 128 -0.31 -5.54 8.64
C VAL A 128 0.89 -6.28 8.10
N ASP A 129 1.70 -6.81 8.99
CA ASP A 129 2.79 -7.73 8.69
C ASP A 129 2.48 -9.05 9.40
N PHE A 130 2.18 -10.09 8.64
CA PHE A 130 1.76 -11.38 9.18
C PHE A 130 2.92 -12.19 9.73
N GLU A 131 4.10 -12.04 9.18
CA GLU A 131 5.28 -12.76 9.60
C GLU A 131 5.80 -12.22 10.94
N GLU A 132 5.96 -10.91 11.05
CA GLU A 132 6.38 -10.26 12.28
C GLU A 132 5.23 -9.98 13.27
N GLN A 133 4.01 -10.33 12.89
CA GLN A 133 2.78 -10.08 13.68
C GLN A 133 2.66 -8.60 14.12
N ARG A 134 3.07 -7.69 13.25
CA ARG A 134 2.99 -6.24 13.49
C ARG A 134 1.74 -5.65 12.86
N TYR A 135 1.18 -4.68 13.55
CA TYR A 135 -0.01 -3.94 13.13
C TYR A 135 0.21 -2.47 13.36
N CYS A 136 -0.28 -1.65 12.46
CA CYS A 136 -0.22 -0.19 12.57
C CYS A 136 -1.49 0.42 11.98
N CYS A 137 -2.03 1.44 12.65
CA CYS A 137 -3.12 2.25 12.14
C CYS A 137 -2.83 3.72 12.46
N ILE A 138 -2.70 4.54 11.44
CA ILE A 138 -2.41 5.97 11.60
C ILE A 138 -3.38 6.81 10.79
N ASN A 139 -3.73 7.97 11.33
CA ASN A 139 -4.51 8.97 10.59
C ASN A 139 -3.63 9.67 9.56
N VAL A 140 -4.14 9.87 8.35
CA VAL A 140 -3.39 10.47 7.24
C VAL A 140 -4.27 11.42 6.44
N ASN A 141 -3.62 12.28 5.65
CA ASN A 141 -4.28 13.05 4.61
C ASN A 141 -4.20 12.25 3.28
N VAL A 142 -5.33 12.05 2.61
CA VAL A 142 -5.41 11.32 1.34
C VAL A 142 -4.59 11.99 0.25
N ASP A 143 -4.58 13.32 0.19
CA ASP A 143 -3.85 14.07 -0.83
C ASP A 143 -2.33 13.84 -0.71
N ASP A 144 -1.82 13.71 0.53
CA ASP A 144 -0.41 13.41 0.78
C ASP A 144 -0.06 12.01 0.26
N ILE A 145 -0.91 11.02 0.51
CA ILE A 145 -0.73 9.66 0.02
C ILE A 145 -0.78 9.62 -1.50
N GLN A 146 -1.75 10.28 -2.12
CA GLN A 146 -1.86 10.37 -3.58
C GLN A 146 -0.63 11.07 -4.19
N SER A 147 -0.12 12.11 -3.55
CA SER A 147 1.10 12.80 -3.98
C SER A 147 2.32 11.87 -4.00
N VAL A 148 2.48 11.04 -2.97
CA VAL A 148 3.56 10.02 -2.91
C VAL A 148 3.47 9.08 -4.11
N PHE A 149 2.30 8.51 -4.40
CA PHE A 149 2.13 7.58 -5.53
C PHE A 149 2.25 8.27 -6.90
N CYS A 150 1.76 9.50 -7.05
CA CYS A 150 1.98 10.27 -8.28
C CYS A 150 3.46 10.52 -8.55
N ASN A 151 4.20 10.91 -7.51
CA ASN A 151 5.64 11.14 -7.64
C ASN A 151 6.40 9.85 -7.97
N LEU A 152 6.04 8.73 -7.35
CA LEU A 152 6.61 7.42 -7.62
C LEU A 152 6.35 6.98 -9.06
N SER A 153 5.08 7.03 -9.50
CA SER A 153 4.68 6.64 -10.86
C SER A 153 5.42 7.45 -11.92
N ASN A 154 5.52 8.78 -11.74
CA ASN A 154 6.25 9.64 -12.65
C ASN A 154 7.75 9.29 -12.70
N LYS A 155 8.34 8.93 -11.56
CA LYS A 155 9.74 8.50 -11.52
C LYS A 155 9.97 7.18 -12.25
N ILE A 156 9.12 6.18 -12.03
CA ILE A 156 9.22 4.89 -12.71
C ILE A 156 9.03 5.08 -14.22
N TYR A 157 8.03 5.85 -14.64
CA TYR A 157 7.79 6.17 -16.03
C TYR A 157 9.04 6.79 -16.71
N ASN A 158 9.63 7.80 -16.08
CA ASN A 158 10.84 8.46 -16.59
C ASN A 158 12.05 7.50 -16.68
N LEU A 159 12.16 6.53 -15.76
CA LEU A 159 13.20 5.52 -15.82
C LEU A 159 13.00 4.56 -17.01
N LEU A 160 11.76 4.10 -17.22
CA LEU A 160 11.41 3.24 -18.36
C LEU A 160 11.62 3.94 -19.70
N GLU A 161 11.24 5.22 -19.84
CA GLU A 161 11.49 5.99 -21.06
C GLU A 161 12.99 6.12 -21.39
N ARG A 162 13.84 6.25 -20.38
CA ARG A 162 15.30 6.32 -20.57
C ARG A 162 15.90 4.97 -20.96
N HIS A 163 15.32 3.88 -20.48
CA HIS A 163 15.77 2.52 -20.81
C HIS A 163 15.42 2.12 -22.25
N CYS A 164 14.34 2.66 -22.82
CA CYS A 164 13.89 2.39 -24.19
C CYS A 164 14.62 3.21 -25.27
N LYS A 165 15.49 4.12 -24.89
CA LYS A 165 16.32 4.95 -25.82
C LYS A 165 17.74 4.42 -25.94
#